data_1a7ba2dd5da29e3806a99ba10756f378
#
_entry.id   1a7ba2dd5da29e3806a99ba10756f378
#
_cell.length_a   1.000
_cell.length_b   1.000
_cell.length_c   1.000
_cell.angle_alpha   90.00
_cell.angle_beta   90.00
_cell.angle_gamma   90.00
#
_symmetry.space_group_name_H-M   'P 1'
#
loop_
_entity.id
_entity.type
_entity.pdbx_description
1 polymer ?
#
loop_
_entity_poly.entity_id
_entity_poly.type
_entity_poly.pdbx_seq_one_letter_code
_entity_poly.pdbx_strand_id
1 'polypeptide(L)'
;MYKALFKHNLKNRKMLFILLYCCLMALLHIWSFSNDFGRYQRAKESKEELENSPATDFYATAYIRYFTEDDMDSALRGMREELGIWVVGFLCISAIFTAFTAVLADRNSGWDRLLRTLPVTATQRTNSLFLFHGAIYGFALVLSLGVAFLVGLFTVGLDFALSVCRVGFFVWLLVITADMLGELLMIPIGLRVQKEKAVYALIGSLVIFFAVAGPFLLSSYEKLENDAISTLQYLALLACSAAIHGCAYLLIRHAYQKKYE
;
A
#
# COMPACT_ATOMS: atom_id res chain seq x y z
N MET A 1 5.62 -24.17 16.67
CA MET A 1 5.66 -24.40 15.20
C MET A 1 5.35 -23.15 14.40
N TYR A 2 4.21 -22.47 14.57
CA TYR A 2 3.90 -21.19 13.89
C TYR A 2 5.01 -20.13 14.00
N LYS A 3 5.60 -19.98 15.20
CA LYS A 3 6.70 -19.04 15.46
C LYS A 3 7.95 -19.36 14.63
N ALA A 4 8.24 -20.65 14.39
CA ALA A 4 9.38 -21.06 13.57
C ALA A 4 9.14 -20.81 12.07
N LEU A 5 7.93 -21.10 11.56
CA LEU A 5 7.53 -20.82 10.19
C LEU A 5 7.53 -19.31 9.91
N PHE A 6 6.97 -18.52 10.82
CA PHE A 6 6.97 -17.06 10.74
C PHE A 6 8.40 -16.49 10.75
N LYS A 7 9.25 -16.96 11.67
CA LYS A 7 10.65 -16.55 11.76
C LYS A 7 11.47 -16.92 10.52
N HIS A 8 11.17 -18.07 9.89
CA HIS A 8 11.80 -18.48 8.64
C HIS A 8 11.47 -17.50 7.50
N ASN A 9 10.20 -17.13 7.34
CA ASN A 9 9.76 -16.17 6.34
C ASN A 9 10.41 -14.79 6.51
N LEU A 10 10.62 -14.35 7.76
CA LEU A 10 11.29 -13.09 8.08
C LEU A 10 12.81 -13.08 7.86
N LYS A 11 13.49 -14.22 7.94
CA LYS A 11 14.96 -14.31 7.83
C LYS A 11 15.51 -14.11 6.40
N ASN A 12 14.68 -13.90 5.43
CA ASN A 12 15.13 -13.79 4.05
C ASN A 12 15.90 -12.46 3.83
N ARG A 13 17.19 -12.54 3.49
CA ARG A 13 18.11 -11.38 3.29
C ARG A 13 17.58 -10.32 2.31
N LYS A 14 16.59 -10.69 1.47
CA LYS A 14 15.94 -9.77 0.54
C LYS A 14 15.10 -8.70 1.22
N MET A 15 14.69 -8.89 2.50
CA MET A 15 14.06 -7.82 3.29
C MET A 15 14.94 -6.57 3.40
N LEU A 16 16.26 -6.73 3.51
CA LEU A 16 17.17 -5.60 3.61
C LEU A 16 17.14 -4.73 2.36
N PHE A 17 17.10 -5.33 1.16
CA PHE A 17 17.01 -4.59 -0.10
C PHE A 17 15.67 -3.85 -0.23
N ILE A 18 14.58 -4.46 0.20
CA ILE A 18 13.25 -3.83 0.18
C ILE A 18 13.22 -2.66 1.16
N LEU A 19 13.74 -2.84 2.37
CA LEU A 19 13.86 -1.74 3.35
C LEU A 19 14.72 -0.58 2.81
N LEU A 20 15.84 -0.89 2.19
CA LEU A 20 16.73 0.10 1.58
C LEU A 20 16.03 0.87 0.45
N TYR A 21 15.29 0.17 -0.42
CA TYR A 21 14.49 0.78 -1.47
C TYR A 21 13.37 1.64 -0.89
N CYS A 22 12.64 1.16 0.13
CA CYS A 22 11.62 1.95 0.82
C CYS A 22 12.21 3.22 1.45
N CYS A 23 13.39 3.13 2.07
CA CYS A 23 14.08 4.30 2.62
C CYS A 23 14.47 5.31 1.53
N LEU A 24 14.97 4.83 0.38
CA LEU A 24 15.33 5.69 -0.74
C LEU A 24 14.11 6.41 -1.30
N MET A 25 13.00 5.68 -1.53
CA MET A 25 11.74 6.26 -1.99
C MET A 25 11.20 7.26 -0.98
N ALA A 26 11.28 6.95 0.34
CA ALA A 26 10.90 7.87 1.39
C ALA A 26 11.66 9.20 1.32
N LEU A 27 12.96 9.15 1.13
CA LEU A 27 13.80 10.35 1.03
C LEU A 27 13.43 11.22 -0.17
N LEU A 28 13.16 10.59 -1.33
CA LEU A 28 12.74 11.31 -2.53
C LEU A 28 11.38 12.02 -2.32
N HIS A 29 10.42 11.33 -1.71
CA HIS A 29 9.09 11.91 -1.45
C HIS A 29 9.13 12.98 -0.35
N ILE A 30 9.97 12.83 0.68
CA ILE A 30 10.18 13.88 1.70
C ILE A 30 10.75 15.13 1.04
N TRP A 31 11.66 15.00 0.09
CA TRP A 31 12.24 16.16 -0.62
C TRP A 31 11.19 16.87 -1.48
N SER A 32 10.39 16.13 -2.27
CA SER A 32 9.31 16.71 -3.08
C SER A 32 8.23 17.36 -2.22
N PHE A 33 7.78 16.66 -1.18
CA PHE A 33 6.84 17.20 -0.19
C PHE A 33 7.34 18.49 0.46
N SER A 34 8.65 18.56 0.78
CA SER A 34 9.26 19.76 1.37
C SER A 34 9.16 20.98 0.45
N ASN A 35 9.26 20.78 -0.87
CA ASN A 35 9.10 21.88 -1.84
C ASN A 35 7.66 22.39 -1.86
N ASP A 36 6.66 21.51 -1.89
CA ASP A 36 5.25 21.90 -1.88
C ASP A 36 4.85 22.53 -0.54
N PHE A 37 5.38 22.02 0.56
CA PHE A 37 5.21 22.62 1.88
C PHE A 37 5.80 24.06 1.92
N GLY A 38 6.98 24.27 1.35
CA GLY A 38 7.58 25.60 1.23
C GLY A 38 6.74 26.58 0.38
N ARG A 39 6.06 26.06 -0.67
CA ARG A 39 5.09 26.85 -1.46
C ARG A 39 3.86 27.20 -0.64
N TYR A 40 3.29 26.23 0.07
CA TYR A 40 2.14 26.44 0.95
C TYR A 40 2.41 27.48 2.04
N GLN A 41 3.56 27.42 2.71
CA GLN A 41 3.92 28.38 3.75
C GLN A 41 4.03 29.80 3.20
N ARG A 42 4.69 29.98 2.05
CA ARG A 42 4.78 31.30 1.40
C ARG A 42 3.42 31.86 1.00
N ALA A 43 2.55 31.02 0.43
CA ALA A 43 1.20 31.43 0.06
C ALA A 43 0.37 31.81 1.31
N LYS A 44 0.53 31.08 2.42
CA LYS A 44 -0.13 31.37 3.69
C LYS A 44 0.35 32.71 4.29
N GLU A 45 1.66 32.94 4.32
CA GLU A 45 2.25 34.20 4.79
C GLU A 45 1.76 35.37 3.95
N SER A 46 1.74 35.24 2.61
CA SER A 46 1.22 36.27 1.70
C SER A 46 -0.26 36.56 1.95
N LYS A 47 -1.06 35.55 2.28
CA LYS A 47 -2.47 35.72 2.65
C LYS A 47 -2.63 36.50 3.94
N GLU A 48 -1.87 36.16 4.99
CA GLU A 48 -1.88 36.84 6.28
C GLU A 48 -1.42 38.32 6.17
N GLU A 49 -0.39 38.58 5.35
CA GLU A 49 0.05 39.95 5.05
C GLU A 49 -1.04 40.77 4.35
N LEU A 50 -1.76 40.13 3.38
CA LEU A 50 -2.83 40.77 2.65
C LEU A 50 -4.04 41.11 3.54
N GLU A 51 -4.39 40.21 4.47
CA GLU A 51 -5.48 40.41 5.43
C GLU A 51 -5.17 41.53 6.44
N ASN A 52 -3.91 41.74 6.78
CA ASN A 52 -3.45 42.77 7.69
C ASN A 52 -3.10 44.09 7.01
N SER A 53 -3.07 44.15 5.68
CA SER A 53 -2.74 45.36 4.93
C SER A 53 -3.98 46.25 4.70
N PRO A 54 -3.93 47.55 4.93
CA PRO A 54 -5.03 48.47 4.61
C PRO A 54 -5.28 48.42 3.08
N ALA A 55 -6.49 48.05 2.67
CA ALA A 55 -6.88 47.90 1.27
C ALA A 55 -6.88 49.29 0.57
N THR A 56 -5.79 49.60 -0.10
CA THR A 56 -5.63 50.88 -0.84
C THR A 56 -6.16 50.75 -2.27
N ASP A 57 -6.26 49.50 -2.82
CA ASP A 57 -6.83 49.25 -4.15
C ASP A 57 -7.60 47.92 -4.13
N PHE A 58 -8.92 48.00 -4.30
CA PHE A 58 -9.81 46.84 -4.29
C PHE A 58 -9.47 45.77 -5.38
N TYR A 59 -9.12 46.21 -6.58
CA TYR A 59 -8.83 45.30 -7.68
C TYR A 59 -7.48 44.62 -7.52
N ALA A 60 -6.45 45.32 -7.09
CA ALA A 60 -5.14 44.74 -6.81
C ALA A 60 -5.21 43.75 -5.65
N THR A 61 -5.95 44.07 -4.60
CA THR A 61 -6.17 43.19 -3.46
C THR A 61 -6.93 41.91 -3.85
N ALA A 62 -8.01 42.04 -4.66
CA ALA A 62 -8.77 40.91 -5.15
C ALA A 62 -7.93 39.99 -6.06
N TYR A 63 -7.12 40.57 -6.95
CA TYR A 63 -6.23 39.84 -7.85
C TYR A 63 -5.15 39.07 -7.07
N ILE A 64 -4.46 39.70 -6.14
CA ILE A 64 -3.43 39.08 -5.31
C ILE A 64 -4.05 37.97 -4.44
N ARG A 65 -5.24 38.20 -3.85
CA ARG A 65 -5.96 37.18 -3.08
C ARG A 65 -6.27 35.95 -3.92
N TYR A 66 -6.75 36.13 -5.15
CA TYR A 66 -7.07 35.02 -6.06
C TYR A 66 -5.82 34.16 -6.35
N PHE A 67 -4.70 34.79 -6.70
CA PHE A 67 -3.46 34.05 -6.97
C PHE A 67 -2.90 33.37 -5.73
N THR A 68 -2.98 33.99 -4.57
CA THR A 68 -2.52 33.40 -3.31
C THR A 68 -3.36 32.17 -2.90
N GLU A 69 -4.67 32.22 -3.12
CA GLU A 69 -5.56 31.08 -2.85
C GLU A 69 -5.31 29.94 -3.82
N ASP A 70 -5.14 30.23 -5.12
CA ASP A 70 -4.84 29.21 -6.14
C ASP A 70 -3.47 28.54 -5.91
N ASP A 71 -2.44 29.32 -5.52
CA ASP A 71 -1.13 28.78 -5.15
C ASP A 71 -1.19 27.91 -3.90
N MET A 72 -1.98 28.28 -2.90
CA MET A 72 -2.17 27.51 -1.68
C MET A 72 -2.89 26.18 -1.97
N ASP A 73 -3.97 26.22 -2.74
CA ASP A 73 -4.71 25.02 -3.14
C ASP A 73 -3.87 24.10 -4.03
N SER A 74 -3.08 24.66 -4.95
CA SER A 74 -2.14 23.91 -5.76
C SER A 74 -1.08 23.22 -4.92
N ALA A 75 -0.52 23.91 -3.92
CA ALA A 75 0.47 23.32 -3.02
C ALA A 75 -0.14 22.23 -2.12
N LEU A 76 -1.37 22.42 -1.62
CA LEU A 76 -2.08 21.39 -0.85
C LEU A 76 -2.37 20.14 -1.69
N ARG A 77 -2.74 20.31 -2.96
CA ARG A 77 -2.90 19.20 -3.90
C ARG A 77 -1.58 18.46 -4.07
N GLY A 78 -0.49 19.15 -4.37
CA GLY A 78 0.85 18.54 -4.51
C GLY A 78 1.26 17.75 -3.27
N MET A 79 1.05 18.30 -2.07
CA MET A 79 1.35 17.58 -0.82
C MET A 79 0.48 16.32 -0.63
N ARG A 80 -0.81 16.34 -1.00
CA ARG A 80 -1.67 15.14 -0.98
C ARG A 80 -1.17 14.09 -1.95
N GLU A 81 -0.80 14.50 -3.17
CA GLU A 81 -0.26 13.61 -4.19
C GLU A 81 0.99 12.91 -3.71
N GLU A 82 1.94 13.63 -3.14
CA GLU A 82 3.19 13.06 -2.62
C GLU A 82 2.95 12.06 -1.48
N LEU A 83 2.08 12.39 -0.53
CA LEU A 83 1.71 11.47 0.55
C LEU A 83 0.94 10.26 0.01
N GLY A 84 0.09 10.45 -1.01
CA GLY A 84 -0.62 9.37 -1.70
C GLY A 84 0.34 8.42 -2.41
N ILE A 85 1.30 8.94 -3.18
CA ILE A 85 2.34 8.15 -3.86
C ILE A 85 3.18 7.37 -2.85
N TRP A 86 3.53 7.99 -1.71
CA TRP A 86 4.22 7.33 -0.61
C TRP A 86 3.44 6.11 -0.10
N VAL A 87 2.16 6.28 0.21
CA VAL A 87 1.29 5.21 0.71
C VAL A 87 1.17 4.08 -0.32
N VAL A 88 0.85 4.43 -1.57
CA VAL A 88 0.71 3.46 -2.68
C VAL A 88 2.02 2.71 -2.93
N GLY A 89 3.13 3.42 -3.04
CA GLY A 89 4.45 2.83 -3.29
C GLY A 89 4.84 1.82 -2.22
N PHE A 90 4.66 2.16 -0.95
CA PHE A 90 4.96 1.28 0.16
C PHE A 90 4.08 0.02 0.18
N LEU A 91 2.80 0.16 -0.15
CA LEU A 91 1.85 -0.95 -0.23
C LEU A 91 2.13 -1.86 -1.43
N CYS A 92 2.44 -1.31 -2.61
CA CYS A 92 2.81 -2.10 -3.78
C CYS A 92 4.09 -2.93 -3.54
N ILE A 93 5.09 -2.34 -2.87
CA ILE A 93 6.30 -3.09 -2.48
C ILE A 93 5.97 -4.23 -1.53
N SER A 94 5.07 -3.99 -0.57
CA SER A 94 4.61 -5.03 0.36
C SER A 94 3.90 -6.17 -0.38
N ALA A 95 3.07 -5.88 -1.40
CA ALA A 95 2.42 -6.87 -2.24
C ALA A 95 3.43 -7.71 -3.06
N ILE A 96 4.41 -7.06 -3.68
CA ILE A 96 5.48 -7.77 -4.40
C ILE A 96 6.26 -8.69 -3.45
N PHE A 97 6.50 -8.25 -2.23
CA PHE A 97 7.22 -9.03 -1.23
C PHE A 97 6.41 -10.25 -0.76
N THR A 98 5.11 -10.10 -0.49
CA THR A 98 4.23 -11.20 -0.10
C THR A 98 4.12 -12.25 -1.19
N ALA A 99 3.86 -11.84 -2.43
CA ALA A 99 3.79 -12.74 -3.59
C ALA A 99 5.11 -13.52 -3.79
N PHE A 100 6.25 -12.83 -3.65
CA PHE A 100 7.56 -13.48 -3.75
C PHE A 100 7.77 -14.53 -2.67
N THR A 101 7.44 -14.23 -1.41
CA THR A 101 7.63 -15.17 -0.29
C THR A 101 6.69 -16.36 -0.38
N ALA A 102 5.45 -16.14 -0.80
CA ALA A 102 4.44 -17.18 -0.92
C ALA A 102 4.81 -18.26 -1.96
N VAL A 103 5.43 -17.87 -3.08
CA VAL A 103 5.68 -18.80 -4.21
C VAL A 103 7.12 -19.30 -4.27
N LEU A 104 8.11 -18.47 -3.99
CA LEU A 104 9.51 -18.78 -4.28
C LEU A 104 10.39 -19.04 -3.04
N ALA A 105 10.14 -18.35 -1.93
CA ALA A 105 11.06 -18.40 -0.80
C ALA A 105 11.18 -19.81 -0.19
N ASP A 106 10.08 -20.49 0.01
CA ASP A 106 10.05 -21.83 0.60
C ASP A 106 10.70 -22.87 -0.31
N ARG A 107 10.53 -22.76 -1.62
CA ARG A 107 11.10 -23.67 -2.60
C ARG A 107 12.61 -23.51 -2.77
N ASN A 108 13.08 -22.25 -2.76
CA ASN A 108 14.50 -21.95 -2.95
C ASN A 108 15.34 -22.28 -1.73
N SER A 109 14.76 -22.22 -0.53
CA SER A 109 15.47 -22.50 0.74
C SER A 109 15.57 -23.98 1.10
N GLY A 110 14.93 -24.87 0.34
CA GLY A 110 14.79 -26.29 0.69
C GLY A 110 13.79 -26.55 1.82
N TRP A 111 13.13 -25.52 2.32
CA TRP A 111 12.14 -25.57 3.39
C TRP A 111 10.94 -26.47 3.02
N ASP A 112 10.55 -26.48 1.72
CA ASP A 112 9.52 -27.36 1.20
C ASP A 112 9.81 -28.86 1.44
N ARG A 113 11.09 -29.27 1.37
CA ARG A 113 11.50 -30.65 1.68
C ARG A 113 11.39 -30.95 3.17
N LEU A 114 11.84 -30.01 4.01
CA LEU A 114 11.75 -30.15 5.47
C LEU A 114 10.29 -30.21 5.93
N LEU A 115 9.41 -29.40 5.34
CA LEU A 115 7.98 -29.39 5.67
C LEU A 115 7.28 -30.73 5.36
N ARG A 116 7.80 -31.55 4.42
CA ARG A 116 7.25 -32.88 4.16
C ARG A 116 7.59 -33.89 5.25
N THR A 117 8.67 -33.68 5.98
CA THR A 117 9.09 -34.55 7.08
C THR A 117 8.53 -34.13 8.43
N LEU A 118 7.96 -32.96 8.54
CA LEU A 118 7.33 -32.46 9.74
C LEU A 118 5.83 -32.75 9.78
N PRO A 119 5.26 -33.10 10.95
CA PRO A 119 3.82 -33.34 11.10
C PRO A 119 3.04 -31.99 11.05
N VAL A 120 3.06 -31.33 9.91
CA VAL A 120 2.43 -30.02 9.71
C VAL A 120 1.23 -30.18 8.80
N THR A 121 0.04 -29.91 9.30
CA THR A 121 -1.21 -29.99 8.53
C THR A 121 -1.32 -28.86 7.49
N ALA A 122 -2.09 -29.09 6.42
CA ALA A 122 -2.39 -28.08 5.42
C ALA A 122 -2.99 -26.80 6.03
N THR A 123 -3.87 -26.95 7.03
CA THR A 123 -4.47 -25.84 7.78
C THR A 123 -3.38 -24.99 8.48
N GLN A 124 -2.41 -25.64 9.14
CA GLN A 124 -1.34 -24.94 9.84
C GLN A 124 -0.44 -24.16 8.85
N ARG A 125 -0.19 -24.71 7.67
CA ARG A 125 0.59 -24.03 6.61
C ARG A 125 -0.17 -22.81 6.08
N THR A 126 -1.45 -22.99 5.76
CA THR A 126 -2.30 -21.89 5.27
C THR A 126 -2.40 -20.77 6.32
N ASN A 127 -2.66 -21.11 7.59
CA ASN A 127 -2.72 -20.13 8.66
C ASN A 127 -1.39 -19.36 8.84
N SER A 128 -0.25 -20.05 8.71
CA SER A 128 1.07 -19.40 8.79
C SER A 128 1.29 -18.41 7.65
N LEU A 129 0.84 -18.75 6.43
CA LEU A 129 0.93 -17.87 5.26
C LEU A 129 0.05 -16.62 5.47
N PHE A 130 -1.21 -16.80 5.84
CA PHE A 130 -2.13 -15.69 6.05
C PHE A 130 -1.72 -14.80 7.24
N LEU A 131 -1.18 -15.39 8.30
CA LEU A 131 -0.64 -14.62 9.43
C LEU A 131 0.57 -13.77 9.00
N PHE A 132 1.43 -14.34 8.16
CA PHE A 132 2.59 -13.61 7.62
C PHE A 132 2.16 -12.44 6.73
N HIS A 133 1.20 -12.66 5.81
CA HIS A 133 0.65 -11.60 4.95
C HIS A 133 -0.03 -10.52 5.81
N GLY A 134 -0.87 -10.92 6.75
CA GLY A 134 -1.52 -9.99 7.66
C GLY A 134 -0.53 -9.14 8.47
N ALA A 135 0.60 -9.73 8.90
CA ALA A 135 1.65 -9.00 9.60
C ALA A 135 2.36 -7.99 8.69
N ILE A 136 2.70 -8.37 7.44
CA ILE A 136 3.34 -7.47 6.47
C ILE A 136 2.41 -6.33 6.10
N TYR A 137 1.16 -6.62 5.75
CA TYR A 137 0.19 -5.59 5.38
C TYR A 137 -0.23 -4.70 6.55
N GLY A 138 -0.36 -5.27 7.76
CA GLY A 138 -0.61 -4.48 8.97
C GLY A 138 0.55 -3.55 9.30
N PHE A 139 1.79 -4.03 9.18
CA PHE A 139 2.97 -3.19 9.34
C PHE A 139 3.05 -2.10 8.27
N ALA A 140 2.81 -2.44 7.00
CA ALA A 140 2.79 -1.50 5.90
C ALA A 140 1.71 -0.41 6.10
N LEU A 141 0.51 -0.79 6.57
CA LEU A 141 -0.56 0.15 6.90
C LEU A 141 -0.12 1.14 7.99
N VAL A 142 0.32 0.61 9.13
CA VAL A 142 0.71 1.45 10.28
C VAL A 142 1.85 2.38 9.92
N LEU A 143 2.85 1.89 9.20
CA LEU A 143 4.00 2.71 8.82
C LEU A 143 3.61 3.78 7.78
N SER A 144 2.92 3.39 6.70
CA SER A 144 2.58 4.32 5.62
C SER A 144 1.56 5.38 6.05
N LEU A 145 0.45 4.96 6.66
CA LEU A 145 -0.57 5.89 7.13
C LEU A 145 -0.12 6.65 8.38
N GLY A 146 0.65 6.03 9.28
CA GLY A 146 1.20 6.70 10.45
C GLY A 146 2.12 7.85 10.07
N VAL A 147 3.04 7.62 9.13
CA VAL A 147 3.91 8.69 8.61
C VAL A 147 3.11 9.76 7.89
N ALA A 148 2.20 9.39 6.98
CA ALA A 148 1.37 10.34 6.25
C ALA A 148 0.48 11.18 7.19
N PHE A 149 -0.09 10.56 8.23
CA PHE A 149 -0.88 11.25 9.25
C PHE A 149 -0.03 12.26 10.02
N LEU A 150 1.12 11.84 10.55
CA LEU A 150 1.99 12.74 11.34
C LEU A 150 2.50 13.89 10.48
N VAL A 151 2.96 13.62 9.27
CA VAL A 151 3.41 14.67 8.35
C VAL A 151 2.26 15.63 8.05
N GLY A 152 1.08 15.15 7.65
CA GLY A 152 -0.09 15.99 7.38
C GLY A 152 -0.53 16.81 8.58
N LEU A 153 -0.55 16.20 9.78
CA LEU A 153 -0.95 16.86 11.03
C LEU A 153 -0.02 18.03 11.40
N PHE A 154 1.29 17.81 11.33
CA PHE A 154 2.27 18.83 11.74
C PHE A 154 2.51 19.91 10.68
N THR A 155 2.18 19.66 9.41
CA THR A 155 2.40 20.63 8.34
C THR A 155 1.17 21.47 8.03
N VAL A 156 -0.01 20.86 7.95
CA VAL A 156 -1.24 21.52 7.51
C VAL A 156 -2.30 21.53 8.61
N GLY A 157 -2.52 20.37 9.25
CA GLY A 157 -3.48 20.21 10.32
C GLY A 157 -4.28 18.92 10.27
N LEU A 158 -5.20 18.77 11.22
CA LEU A 158 -5.92 17.53 11.47
C LEU A 158 -6.82 17.12 10.30
N ASP A 159 -7.58 18.05 9.71
CA ASP A 159 -8.53 17.74 8.63
C ASP A 159 -7.81 17.21 7.39
N PHE A 160 -6.68 17.83 7.04
CA PHE A 160 -5.83 17.36 5.96
C PHE A 160 -5.27 15.95 6.25
N ALA A 161 -4.73 15.74 7.46
CA ALA A 161 -4.19 14.46 7.87
C ALA A 161 -5.24 13.32 7.81
N LEU A 162 -6.46 13.59 8.28
CA LEU A 162 -7.57 12.65 8.23
C LEU A 162 -8.02 12.36 6.79
N SER A 163 -8.06 13.36 5.91
CA SER A 163 -8.41 13.16 4.51
C SER A 163 -7.41 12.23 3.80
N VAL A 164 -6.11 12.45 4.00
CA VAL A 164 -5.05 11.58 3.47
C VAL A 164 -5.16 10.16 4.01
N CYS A 165 -5.38 9.98 5.32
CA CYS A 165 -5.55 8.66 5.92
C CYS A 165 -6.78 7.92 5.40
N ARG A 166 -7.90 8.60 5.21
CA ARG A 166 -9.12 8.03 4.67
C ARG A 166 -8.87 7.41 3.31
N VAL A 167 -8.27 8.16 2.42
CA VAL A 167 -7.95 7.65 1.08
C VAL A 167 -6.87 6.58 1.12
N GLY A 168 -5.82 6.78 1.90
CA GLY A 168 -4.76 5.79 2.07
C GLY A 168 -5.28 4.44 2.59
N PHE A 169 -6.29 4.43 3.47
CA PHE A 169 -6.93 3.20 3.92
C PHE A 169 -7.74 2.52 2.81
N PHE A 170 -8.42 3.29 1.96
CA PHE A 170 -9.11 2.74 0.79
C PHE A 170 -8.11 2.08 -0.18
N VAL A 171 -7.01 2.75 -0.47
CA VAL A 171 -5.93 2.21 -1.30
C VAL A 171 -5.33 0.94 -0.70
N TRP A 172 -5.14 0.91 0.62
CA TRP A 172 -4.67 -0.29 1.33
C TRP A 172 -5.62 -1.48 1.12
N LEU A 173 -6.93 -1.29 1.31
CA LEU A 173 -7.92 -2.33 1.05
C LEU A 173 -7.88 -2.82 -0.41
N LEU A 174 -7.71 -1.91 -1.35
CA LEU A 174 -7.61 -2.24 -2.77
C LEU A 174 -6.37 -3.08 -3.07
N VAL A 175 -5.21 -2.66 -2.56
CA VAL A 175 -3.93 -3.34 -2.79
C VAL A 175 -3.94 -4.76 -2.22
N ILE A 176 -4.38 -4.95 -0.97
CA ILE A 176 -4.43 -6.29 -0.36
C ILE A 176 -5.44 -7.19 -1.06
N THR A 177 -6.54 -6.62 -1.57
CA THR A 177 -7.56 -7.38 -2.32
C THR A 177 -7.02 -7.84 -3.67
N ALA A 178 -6.33 -6.96 -4.40
CA ALA A 178 -5.73 -7.27 -5.68
C ALA A 178 -4.58 -8.29 -5.56
N ASP A 179 -3.73 -8.14 -4.54
CA ASP A 179 -2.65 -9.10 -4.27
C ASP A 179 -3.21 -10.48 -3.92
N MET A 180 -4.19 -10.53 -3.04
CA MET A 180 -4.83 -11.79 -2.64
C MET A 180 -5.55 -12.47 -3.80
N LEU A 181 -6.11 -11.71 -4.74
CA LEU A 181 -6.68 -12.26 -5.98
C LEU A 181 -5.59 -12.89 -6.86
N GLY A 182 -4.44 -12.24 -7.00
CA GLY A 182 -3.28 -12.78 -7.70
C GLY A 182 -2.78 -14.09 -7.06
N GLU A 183 -2.67 -14.12 -5.74
CA GLU A 183 -2.23 -15.29 -4.99
C GLU A 183 -3.25 -16.45 -5.05
N LEU A 184 -4.54 -16.15 -4.96
CA LEU A 184 -5.63 -17.10 -5.10
C LEU A 184 -5.49 -17.94 -6.38
N LEU A 185 -5.16 -17.29 -7.48
CA LEU A 185 -5.06 -17.93 -8.79
C LEU A 185 -3.69 -18.62 -8.99
N MET A 186 -2.63 -18.00 -8.51
CA MET A 186 -1.25 -18.43 -8.86
C MET A 186 -0.58 -19.34 -7.84
N ILE A 187 -0.91 -19.26 -6.53
CA ILE A 187 -0.33 -20.19 -5.54
C ILE A 187 -0.68 -21.64 -5.83
N PRO A 188 -1.95 -22.02 -6.10
CA PRO A 188 -2.29 -23.41 -6.43
C PRO A 188 -1.56 -23.92 -7.67
N ILE A 189 -1.34 -23.07 -8.68
CA ILE A 189 -0.56 -23.39 -9.87
C ILE A 189 0.92 -23.55 -9.51
N GLY A 190 1.47 -22.57 -8.79
CA GLY A 190 2.86 -22.57 -8.35
C GLY A 190 3.22 -23.80 -7.51
N LEU A 191 2.32 -24.30 -6.68
CA LEU A 191 2.52 -25.50 -5.87
C LEU A 191 2.61 -26.79 -6.70
N ARG A 192 1.99 -26.82 -7.89
CA ARG A 192 1.94 -28.03 -8.76
C ARG A 192 3.06 -28.08 -9.78
N VAL A 193 3.59 -26.94 -10.22
CA VAL A 193 4.62 -26.89 -11.25
C VAL A 193 6.02 -27.18 -10.68
N GLN A 194 6.97 -27.48 -11.55
CA GLN A 194 8.38 -27.65 -11.20
C GLN A 194 8.97 -26.36 -10.66
N LYS A 195 10.06 -26.47 -9.88
CA LYS A 195 10.71 -25.33 -9.22
C LYS A 195 11.07 -24.21 -10.20
N GLU A 196 11.64 -24.58 -11.34
CA GLU A 196 12.07 -23.64 -12.40
C GLU A 196 10.90 -22.86 -12.99
N LYS A 197 9.72 -23.47 -13.03
CA LYS A 197 8.50 -22.89 -13.59
C LYS A 197 7.70 -22.09 -12.56
N ALA A 198 8.03 -22.16 -11.28
CA ALA A 198 7.31 -21.41 -10.23
C ALA A 198 7.46 -19.90 -10.37
N VAL A 199 8.52 -19.44 -11.04
CA VAL A 199 8.71 -18.01 -11.37
C VAL A 199 7.58 -17.48 -12.28
N TYR A 200 7.03 -18.30 -13.15
CA TYR A 200 5.90 -17.88 -13.99
C TYR A 200 4.61 -17.67 -13.19
N ALA A 201 4.41 -18.43 -12.10
CA ALA A 201 3.29 -18.19 -11.20
C ALA A 201 3.46 -16.86 -10.44
N LEU A 202 4.68 -16.50 -10.05
CA LEU A 202 4.96 -15.18 -9.47
C LEU A 202 4.69 -14.05 -10.47
N ILE A 203 5.21 -14.18 -11.71
CA ILE A 203 4.97 -13.16 -12.75
C ILE A 203 3.47 -13.05 -13.02
N GLY A 204 2.75 -14.16 -13.12
CA GLY A 204 1.30 -14.16 -13.27
C GLY A 204 0.55 -13.47 -12.14
N SER A 205 0.96 -13.69 -10.88
CA SER A 205 0.39 -12.99 -9.72
C SER A 205 0.60 -11.47 -9.82
N LEU A 206 1.81 -11.03 -10.16
CA LEU A 206 2.12 -9.61 -10.34
C LEU A 206 1.36 -8.98 -11.51
N VAL A 207 1.22 -9.70 -12.63
CA VAL A 207 0.42 -9.23 -13.77
C VAL A 207 -1.04 -9.04 -13.37
N ILE A 208 -1.64 -9.99 -12.66
CA ILE A 208 -3.01 -9.88 -12.16
C ILE A 208 -3.13 -8.71 -11.18
N PHE A 209 -2.17 -8.59 -10.25
CA PHE A 209 -2.12 -7.47 -9.31
C PHE A 209 -2.14 -6.13 -10.03
N PHE A 210 -1.22 -5.90 -10.97
CA PHE A 210 -1.17 -4.63 -11.70
C PHE A 210 -2.35 -4.41 -12.65
N ALA A 211 -2.90 -5.48 -13.25
CA ALA A 211 -4.08 -5.38 -14.09
C ALA A 211 -5.34 -5.00 -13.30
N VAL A 212 -5.45 -5.44 -12.05
CA VAL A 212 -6.60 -5.13 -11.18
C VAL A 212 -6.37 -3.83 -10.44
N ALA A 213 -5.25 -3.67 -9.75
CA ALA A 213 -4.96 -2.50 -8.94
C ALA A 213 -4.67 -1.25 -9.80
N GLY A 214 -3.95 -1.39 -10.90
CA GLY A 214 -3.49 -0.27 -11.72
C GLY A 214 -4.58 0.69 -12.16
N PRO A 215 -5.65 0.24 -12.84
CA PRO A 215 -6.76 1.12 -13.27
C PRO A 215 -7.46 1.80 -12.09
N PHE A 216 -7.63 1.08 -10.96
CA PHE A 216 -8.24 1.64 -9.76
C PHE A 216 -7.33 2.64 -9.05
N LEU A 217 -6.03 2.39 -9.01
CA LEU A 217 -5.06 3.32 -8.43
C LEU A 217 -5.02 4.62 -9.25
N LEU A 218 -5.02 4.52 -10.58
CA LEU A 218 -5.07 5.67 -11.47
C LEU A 218 -6.38 6.47 -11.32
N SER A 219 -7.53 5.79 -11.29
CA SER A 219 -8.83 6.46 -11.10
C SER A 219 -9.02 6.99 -9.68
N SER A 220 -8.41 6.36 -8.68
CA SER A 220 -8.45 6.82 -7.30
C SER A 220 -7.60 8.05 -7.08
N TYR A 221 -6.54 8.22 -7.88
CA TYR A 221 -5.69 9.40 -7.85
C TYR A 221 -6.49 10.68 -8.15
N GLU A 222 -7.32 10.69 -9.18
CA GLU A 222 -8.24 11.79 -9.49
C GLU A 222 -9.29 12.02 -8.39
N LYS A 223 -9.73 10.95 -7.71
CA LYS A 223 -10.69 11.02 -6.60
C LYS A 223 -10.05 11.40 -5.27
N LEU A 224 -8.76 11.15 -5.10
CA LEU A 224 -7.93 11.66 -4.00
C LEU A 224 -7.96 13.18 -3.97
N GLU A 225 -7.90 13.82 -5.12
CA GLU A 225 -8.01 15.27 -5.26
C GLU A 225 -9.34 15.81 -4.72
N ASN A 226 -10.43 15.08 -4.92
CA ASN A 226 -11.79 15.56 -4.70
C ASN A 226 -12.48 15.05 -3.43
N ASP A 227 -11.78 14.28 -2.56
CA ASP A 227 -12.33 13.65 -1.33
C ASP A 227 -13.63 12.83 -1.57
N ALA A 228 -13.80 12.30 -2.80
CA ALA A 228 -15.06 11.80 -3.35
C ALA A 228 -15.29 10.29 -3.17
N ILE A 229 -14.61 9.63 -2.20
CA ILE A 229 -14.85 8.21 -1.93
C ILE A 229 -16.07 8.06 -1.03
N SER A 230 -17.15 7.50 -1.57
CA SER A 230 -18.38 7.30 -0.82
C SER A 230 -18.26 6.14 0.20
N THR A 231 -19.03 6.20 1.28
CA THR A 231 -19.12 5.12 2.26
C THR A 231 -19.53 3.79 1.61
N LEU A 232 -20.39 3.84 0.58
CA LEU A 232 -20.82 2.65 -0.17
C LEU A 232 -19.63 1.98 -0.89
N GLN A 233 -18.71 2.75 -1.46
CA GLN A 233 -17.51 2.22 -2.11
C GLN A 233 -16.59 1.52 -1.11
N TYR A 234 -16.42 2.08 0.11
CA TYR A 234 -15.70 1.40 1.19
C TYR A 234 -16.32 0.08 1.59
N LEU A 235 -17.64 0.06 1.81
CA LEU A 235 -18.36 -1.14 2.20
C LEU A 235 -18.31 -2.21 1.10
N ALA A 236 -18.48 -1.82 -0.15
CA ALA A 236 -18.37 -2.73 -1.29
C ALA A 236 -16.97 -3.34 -1.40
N LEU A 237 -15.93 -2.52 -1.28
CA LEU A 237 -14.54 -3.00 -1.33
C LEU A 237 -14.22 -3.92 -0.14
N LEU A 238 -14.70 -3.59 1.06
CA LEU A 238 -14.52 -4.42 2.25
C LEU A 238 -15.20 -5.79 2.09
N ALA A 239 -16.43 -5.82 1.57
CA ALA A 239 -17.14 -7.06 1.30
C ALA A 239 -16.43 -7.92 0.23
N CYS A 240 -15.98 -7.30 -0.87
CA CYS A 240 -15.18 -7.97 -1.90
C CYS A 240 -13.86 -8.51 -1.33
N SER A 241 -13.17 -7.72 -0.54
CA SER A 241 -11.94 -8.12 0.13
C SER A 241 -12.16 -9.35 1.01
N ALA A 242 -13.17 -9.32 1.89
CA ALA A 242 -13.50 -10.45 2.76
C ALA A 242 -13.83 -11.73 1.97
N ALA A 243 -14.61 -11.61 0.89
CA ALA A 243 -14.95 -12.74 0.02
C ALA A 243 -13.73 -13.33 -0.66
N ILE A 244 -12.85 -12.49 -1.24
CA ILE A 244 -11.63 -12.94 -1.92
C ILE A 244 -10.67 -13.60 -0.93
N HIS A 245 -10.46 -13.05 0.26
CA HIS A 245 -9.62 -13.65 1.30
C HIS A 245 -10.17 -14.99 1.78
N GLY A 246 -11.48 -15.11 1.96
CA GLY A 246 -12.13 -16.36 2.32
C GLY A 246 -11.95 -17.45 1.24
N CYS A 247 -12.18 -17.11 -0.02
CA CYS A 247 -11.96 -18.00 -1.15
C CYS A 247 -10.47 -18.39 -1.28
N ALA A 248 -9.56 -17.43 -1.14
CA ALA A 248 -8.12 -17.68 -1.18
C ALA A 248 -7.70 -18.67 -0.09
N TYR A 249 -8.17 -18.46 1.14
CA TYR A 249 -7.89 -19.36 2.25
C TYR A 249 -8.31 -20.81 1.93
N LEU A 250 -9.53 -21.00 1.44
CA LEU A 250 -10.06 -22.35 1.16
C LEU A 250 -9.31 -23.03 0.01
N LEU A 251 -9.03 -22.31 -1.09
CA LEU A 251 -8.34 -22.87 -2.24
C LEU A 251 -6.87 -23.15 -1.98
N ILE A 252 -6.17 -22.28 -1.28
CA ILE A 252 -4.77 -22.49 -0.90
C ILE A 252 -4.66 -23.66 0.07
N ARG A 253 -5.54 -23.74 1.07
CA ARG A 253 -5.62 -24.90 1.97
C ARG A 253 -5.83 -26.20 1.21
N HIS A 254 -6.77 -26.23 0.28
CA HIS A 254 -7.02 -27.42 -0.55
C HIS A 254 -5.82 -27.77 -1.43
N ALA A 255 -5.12 -26.78 -1.97
CA ALA A 255 -3.89 -27.03 -2.74
C ALA A 255 -2.78 -27.63 -1.88
N TYR A 256 -2.63 -27.19 -0.63
CA TYR A 256 -1.69 -27.80 0.32
C TYR A 256 -2.09 -29.22 0.71
N GLN A 257 -3.38 -29.51 0.93
CA GLN A 257 -3.86 -30.86 1.18
C GLN A 257 -3.45 -31.81 0.06
N LYS A 258 -3.76 -31.48 -1.20
CA LYS A 258 -3.41 -32.30 -2.36
C LYS A 258 -1.90 -32.51 -2.56
N LYS A 259 -1.07 -31.61 -2.04
CA LYS A 259 0.38 -31.70 -2.22
C LYS A 259 1.09 -32.47 -1.10
N TYR A 260 0.57 -32.43 0.12
CA TYR A 260 1.32 -32.86 1.31
C TYR A 260 0.58 -33.91 2.18
N GLU A 261 -0.71 -34.08 2.00
CA GLU A 261 -1.53 -35.16 2.57
C GLU A 261 -1.93 -36.16 1.47
#